data_45da21dda5a678ebce342f4f9b121308
#
_entry.id   45da21dda5a678ebce342f4f9b121308
#
_cell.length_a   1.000
_cell.length_b   1.000
_cell.length_c   1.000
_cell.angle_alpha   90.00
_cell.angle_beta   90.00
_cell.angle_gamma   90.00
#
_symmetry.space_group_name_H-M   'P 1'
#
loop_
_entity.id
_entity.type
_entity.pdbx_description
1 polymer ?
#
loop_
_entity_poly.entity_id
_entity_poly.type
_entity_poly.pdbx_seq_one_letter_code
_entity_poly.pdbx_strand_id
1 'polypeptide(L)'
;GGADFDPKGKSEMEVMRFCQAFMNELYRHIGATIDVPAGDIGVGGREVGFLFGQYKRLTKSYEGVLTGKNLLFGGSLARTEATGYGAVYFAQSMLEDRKESLQGKTCVVSGAGNVATYCCEKLQQVGAKPVTVSDSRGMIHDPDGIRLDVLKQVKEVERASLSRYAELVPSAKYTS
;
A
#
# COMPACT_ATOMS: atom_id res chain seq x y z
N GLY A 1 14.96 -4.78 7.58
CA GLY A 1 16.06 -4.52 6.66
C GLY A 1 15.63 -3.65 5.49
N GLY A 2 16.58 -3.21 4.70
CA GLY A 2 16.36 -2.38 3.53
C GLY A 2 17.58 -2.39 2.62
N ALA A 3 17.47 -1.70 1.48
CA ALA A 3 18.57 -1.57 0.53
C ALA A 3 18.56 -0.19 -0.11
N ASP A 4 19.73 0.28 -0.49
CA ASP A 4 19.91 1.50 -1.29
C ASP A 4 19.61 1.18 -2.77
N PHE A 5 18.32 1.01 -3.08
CA PHE A 5 17.82 0.73 -4.40
C PHE A 5 16.55 1.54 -4.67
N ASP A 6 16.61 2.48 -5.61
CA ASP A 6 15.42 3.22 -6.03
C ASP A 6 14.72 2.49 -7.18
N PRO A 7 13.51 1.94 -6.96
CA PRO A 7 12.74 1.26 -7.99
C PRO A 7 12.07 2.20 -8.99
N LYS A 8 12.07 3.52 -8.74
CA LYS A 8 11.42 4.49 -9.63
C LYS A 8 12.09 4.52 -10.99
N GLY A 9 11.31 4.38 -12.05
CA GLY A 9 11.82 4.35 -13.42
C GLY A 9 12.53 3.05 -13.82
N LYS A 10 12.57 2.06 -12.95
CA LYS A 10 13.10 0.73 -13.27
C LYS A 10 12.01 -0.14 -13.89
N SER A 11 12.41 -0.97 -14.84
CA SER A 11 11.53 -1.99 -15.41
C SER A 11 11.18 -3.06 -14.38
N GLU A 12 10.10 -3.76 -14.61
CA GLU A 12 9.68 -4.87 -13.75
C GLU A 12 10.76 -5.95 -13.63
N MET A 13 11.47 -6.22 -14.73
CA MET A 13 12.58 -7.17 -14.77
C MET A 13 13.79 -6.73 -13.93
N GLU A 14 14.09 -5.44 -13.90
CA GLU A 14 15.16 -4.91 -13.04
C GLU A 14 14.79 -5.06 -11.56
N VAL A 15 13.56 -4.72 -11.19
CA VAL A 15 13.07 -4.90 -9.83
C VAL A 15 13.07 -6.38 -9.43
N MET A 16 12.63 -7.27 -10.32
CA MET A 16 12.66 -8.72 -10.09
C MET A 16 14.09 -9.23 -9.86
N ARG A 17 15.04 -8.82 -10.70
CA ARG A 17 16.45 -9.23 -10.55
C ARG A 17 17.04 -8.73 -9.23
N PHE A 18 16.71 -7.50 -8.84
CA PHE A 18 17.11 -6.97 -7.55
C PHE A 18 16.55 -7.83 -6.39
N CYS A 19 15.24 -8.13 -6.40
CA CYS A 19 14.61 -8.98 -5.38
C CYS A 19 15.24 -10.38 -5.33
N GLN A 20 15.55 -10.97 -6.47
CA GLN A 20 16.22 -12.27 -6.56
C GLN A 20 17.64 -12.22 -5.98
N ALA A 21 18.43 -11.20 -6.32
CA ALA A 21 19.77 -11.02 -5.79
C ALA A 21 19.75 -10.79 -4.27
N PHE A 22 18.84 -9.96 -3.77
CA PHE A 22 18.64 -9.73 -2.35
C PHE A 22 18.29 -11.02 -1.58
N MET A 23 17.39 -11.82 -2.14
CA MET A 23 16.98 -13.08 -1.53
C MET A 23 18.11 -14.13 -1.53
N ASN A 24 19.06 -14.10 -2.46
CA ASN A 24 20.21 -14.99 -2.45
C ASN A 24 21.06 -14.87 -1.17
N GLU A 25 21.07 -13.70 -0.54
CA GLU A 25 21.73 -13.49 0.75
C GLU A 25 20.76 -13.69 1.93
N LEU A 26 19.54 -13.20 1.81
CA LEU A 26 18.58 -13.17 2.90
C LEU A 26 18.05 -14.56 3.29
N TYR A 27 17.91 -15.51 2.35
CA TYR A 27 17.22 -16.79 2.59
C TYR A 27 17.82 -17.62 3.73
N ARG A 28 19.10 -17.41 4.04
CA ARG A 28 19.79 -18.13 5.12
C ARG A 28 19.35 -17.70 6.52
N HIS A 29 18.72 -16.53 6.61
CA HIS A 29 18.39 -15.85 7.86
C HIS A 29 16.89 -15.83 8.15
N ILE A 30 16.06 -16.31 7.23
CA ILE A 30 14.60 -16.27 7.33
C ILE A 30 14.00 -17.68 7.17
N GLY A 31 12.78 -17.83 7.63
CA GLY A 31 12.04 -19.09 7.53
C GLY A 31 10.67 -18.96 8.20
N ALA A 32 9.80 -19.94 8.01
CA ALA A 32 8.45 -19.94 8.57
C ALA A 32 8.41 -19.84 10.10
N THR A 33 9.46 -20.26 10.78
CA THR A 33 9.56 -20.31 12.25
C THR A 33 10.79 -19.56 12.80
N ILE A 34 11.47 -18.78 11.98
CA ILE A 34 12.63 -17.97 12.36
C ILE A 34 12.24 -16.50 12.25
N ASP A 35 12.63 -15.85 11.15
CA ASP A 35 12.22 -14.49 10.82
C ASP A 35 11.29 -14.51 9.62
N VAL A 36 10.13 -13.87 9.72
CA VAL A 36 9.12 -13.81 8.66
C VAL A 36 9.01 -12.36 8.17
N PRO A 37 9.73 -11.97 7.13
CA PRO A 37 9.65 -10.62 6.57
C PRO A 37 8.27 -10.30 6.01
N ALA A 38 7.98 -9.01 5.92
CA ALA A 38 6.72 -8.47 5.43
C ALA A 38 6.93 -7.39 4.36
N GLY A 39 5.87 -6.99 3.69
CA GLY A 39 5.85 -5.78 2.90
C GLY A 39 5.98 -4.54 3.77
N ASP A 40 6.67 -3.53 3.25
CA ASP A 40 6.90 -2.24 3.87
C ASP A 40 7.17 -1.19 2.78
N ILE A 41 7.79 -0.05 3.09
CA ILE A 41 8.08 1.02 2.13
C ILE A 41 8.77 0.45 0.89
N GLY A 42 8.14 0.64 -0.27
CA GLY A 42 8.63 0.18 -1.56
C GLY A 42 8.51 -1.33 -1.83
N VAL A 43 7.96 -2.10 -0.88
CA VAL A 43 7.81 -3.56 -0.98
C VAL A 43 6.34 -3.94 -0.86
N GLY A 44 5.68 -4.11 -1.98
CA GLY A 44 4.30 -4.57 -2.08
C GLY A 44 4.18 -6.03 -2.50
N GLY A 45 2.96 -6.44 -2.88
CA GLY A 45 2.67 -7.82 -3.30
C GLY A 45 3.52 -8.32 -4.48
N ARG A 46 3.92 -7.42 -5.38
CA ARG A 46 4.80 -7.71 -6.51
C ARG A 46 6.19 -8.12 -6.02
N GLU A 47 6.82 -7.30 -5.21
CA GLU A 47 8.16 -7.54 -4.67
C GLU A 47 8.17 -8.77 -3.78
N VAL A 48 7.16 -8.93 -2.93
CA VAL A 48 6.97 -10.14 -2.11
C VAL A 48 6.87 -11.39 -2.99
N GLY A 49 6.17 -11.31 -4.12
CA GLY A 49 6.10 -12.41 -5.09
C GLY A 49 7.46 -12.78 -5.67
N PHE A 50 8.27 -11.81 -6.06
CA PHE A 50 9.63 -12.04 -6.57
C PHE A 50 10.56 -12.62 -5.51
N LEU A 51 10.49 -12.11 -4.27
CA LEU A 51 11.26 -12.61 -3.14
C LEU A 51 10.86 -14.06 -2.80
N PHE A 52 9.57 -14.35 -2.71
CA PHE A 52 9.08 -15.69 -2.41
C PHE A 52 9.43 -16.70 -3.50
N GLY A 53 9.29 -16.31 -4.78
CA GLY A 53 9.68 -17.17 -5.90
C GLY A 53 11.16 -17.58 -5.85
N GLN A 54 12.04 -16.64 -5.49
CA GLN A 54 13.47 -16.94 -5.35
C GLN A 54 13.76 -17.78 -4.09
N TYR A 55 13.12 -17.46 -2.95
CA TYR A 55 13.22 -18.28 -1.73
C TYR A 55 12.86 -19.75 -2.02
N LYS A 56 11.71 -19.98 -2.67
CA LYS A 56 11.27 -21.32 -3.06
C LYS A 56 12.28 -22.04 -3.95
N ARG A 57 12.93 -21.33 -4.88
CA ARG A 57 13.98 -21.92 -5.75
C ARG A 57 15.20 -22.37 -4.96
N LEU A 58 15.61 -21.56 -3.98
CA LEU A 58 16.82 -21.82 -3.19
C LEU A 58 16.61 -22.93 -2.15
N THR A 59 15.50 -22.89 -1.43
CA THR A 59 15.20 -23.80 -0.33
C THR A 59 14.48 -25.08 -0.78
N LYS A 60 13.86 -25.08 -1.97
CA LYS A 60 12.98 -26.14 -2.48
C LYS A 60 11.77 -26.41 -1.59
N SER A 61 11.39 -25.44 -0.73
CA SER A 61 10.24 -25.53 0.15
C SER A 61 9.15 -24.50 -0.21
N TYR A 62 7.90 -24.86 0.09
CA TYR A 62 6.73 -24.01 -0.03
C TYR A 62 6.13 -23.86 1.37
N GLU A 63 6.56 -22.82 2.07
CA GLU A 63 6.27 -22.66 3.49
C GLU A 63 5.84 -21.22 3.83
N GLY A 64 5.47 -20.99 5.09
CA GLY A 64 4.93 -19.73 5.60
C GLY A 64 5.93 -18.59 5.76
N VAL A 65 6.99 -18.55 4.97
CA VAL A 65 7.93 -17.42 4.93
C VAL A 65 7.33 -16.25 4.14
N LEU A 66 7.62 -15.02 4.53
CA LEU A 66 7.09 -13.77 3.97
C LEU A 66 5.57 -13.61 4.15
N THR A 67 5.16 -12.50 4.74
CA THR A 67 3.76 -12.07 4.76
C THR A 67 3.44 -11.17 3.56
N GLY A 68 2.14 -10.96 3.28
CA GLY A 68 1.72 -10.13 2.14
C GLY A 68 1.82 -10.82 0.77
N LYS A 69 1.95 -12.14 0.74
CA LYS A 69 1.91 -12.94 -0.49
C LYS A 69 0.53 -12.89 -1.14
N ASN A 70 0.50 -13.01 -2.46
CA ASN A 70 -0.75 -13.27 -3.19
C ASN A 70 -1.34 -14.65 -2.80
N LEU A 71 -2.66 -14.80 -2.93
CA LEU A 71 -3.37 -16.05 -2.66
C LEU A 71 -2.77 -17.26 -3.39
N LEU A 72 -2.31 -17.07 -4.63
CA LEU A 72 -1.68 -18.11 -5.44
C LEU A 72 -0.37 -18.65 -4.85
N PHE A 73 0.26 -17.93 -3.94
CA PHE A 73 1.51 -18.33 -3.26
C PHE A 73 1.30 -18.59 -1.76
N GLY A 74 0.08 -18.88 -1.34
CA GLY A 74 -0.23 -19.17 0.06
C GLY A 74 -0.42 -17.92 0.92
N GLY A 75 -0.80 -16.78 0.32
CA GLY A 75 -1.17 -15.57 1.03
C GLY A 75 -2.54 -15.64 1.68
N SER A 76 -2.84 -14.68 2.54
CA SER A 76 -4.12 -14.56 3.24
C SER A 76 -5.11 -13.73 2.43
N LEU A 77 -6.40 -14.08 2.51
CA LEU A 77 -7.49 -13.26 2.02
C LEU A 77 -7.61 -11.96 2.87
N ALA A 78 -8.14 -10.90 2.28
CA ALA A 78 -8.41 -9.62 2.95
C ALA A 78 -7.18 -8.95 3.61
N ARG A 79 -5.98 -9.19 3.09
CA ARG A 79 -4.75 -8.60 3.62
C ARG A 79 -4.53 -7.17 3.12
N THR A 80 -4.94 -6.87 1.90
CA THR A 80 -4.62 -5.62 1.20
C THR A 80 -5.23 -4.40 1.89
N GLU A 81 -6.49 -4.46 2.28
CA GLU A 81 -7.24 -3.38 2.92
C GLU A 81 -7.07 -3.30 4.44
N ALA A 82 -6.56 -4.35 5.07
CA ALA A 82 -6.62 -4.53 6.52
C ALA A 82 -6.03 -3.37 7.33
N THR A 83 -4.87 -2.85 6.92
CA THR A 83 -4.20 -1.75 7.65
C THR A 83 -4.96 -0.44 7.52
N GLY A 84 -5.42 -0.09 6.31
CA GLY A 84 -6.21 1.12 6.08
C GLY A 84 -7.56 1.08 6.82
N TYR A 85 -8.24 -0.05 6.76
CA TYR A 85 -9.50 -0.27 7.48
C TYR A 85 -9.32 -0.22 8.98
N GLY A 86 -8.28 -0.87 9.50
CA GLY A 86 -7.96 -0.87 10.93
C GLY A 86 -7.72 0.53 11.49
N ALA A 87 -7.03 1.39 10.74
CA ALA A 87 -6.83 2.79 11.12
C ALA A 87 -8.17 3.54 11.28
N VAL A 88 -9.12 3.32 10.36
CA VAL A 88 -10.44 3.97 10.42
C VAL A 88 -11.28 3.42 11.57
N TYR A 89 -11.28 2.10 11.80
CA TYR A 89 -11.97 1.50 12.93
C TYR A 89 -11.42 2.02 14.27
N PHE A 90 -10.11 2.16 14.39
CA PHE A 90 -9.50 2.73 15.58
C PHE A 90 -9.93 4.18 15.79
N ALA A 91 -9.89 5.01 14.75
CA ALA A 91 -10.37 6.39 14.79
C ALA A 91 -11.86 6.47 15.16
N GLN A 92 -12.68 5.56 14.65
CA GLN A 92 -14.10 5.48 14.99
C GLN A 92 -14.28 5.19 16.49
N SER A 93 -13.57 4.19 17.03
CA SER A 93 -13.64 3.88 18.48
C SER A 93 -13.18 5.05 19.34
N MET A 94 -12.14 5.78 18.94
CA MET A 94 -11.70 7.00 19.64
C MET A 94 -12.78 8.12 19.66
N LEU A 95 -13.53 8.25 18.57
CA LEU A 95 -14.63 9.24 18.50
C LEU A 95 -15.84 8.78 19.32
N GLU A 96 -16.16 7.50 19.32
CA GLU A 96 -17.25 6.92 20.12
C GLU A 96 -17.06 7.17 21.62
N ASP A 97 -15.82 7.07 22.12
CA ASP A 97 -15.49 7.44 23.51
C ASP A 97 -15.82 8.90 23.82
N ARG A 98 -15.77 9.77 22.80
CA ARG A 98 -16.16 11.18 22.89
C ARG A 98 -17.62 11.44 22.56
N LYS A 99 -18.41 10.39 22.32
CA LYS A 99 -19.80 10.46 21.85
C LYS A 99 -19.94 11.20 20.49
N GLU A 100 -18.94 11.05 19.65
CA GLU A 100 -18.88 11.56 18.30
C GLU A 100 -18.87 10.42 17.28
N SER A 101 -19.04 10.74 15.99
CA SER A 101 -18.94 9.76 14.89
C SER A 101 -18.15 10.32 13.74
N LEU A 102 -17.71 9.45 12.82
CA LEU A 102 -17.08 9.84 11.55
C LEU A 102 -18.10 10.36 10.52
N GLN A 103 -19.39 10.06 10.70
CA GLN A 103 -20.43 10.46 9.78
C GLN A 103 -20.39 11.98 9.49
N GLY A 104 -20.29 12.36 8.23
CA GLY A 104 -20.27 13.76 7.79
C GLY A 104 -18.98 14.54 8.10
N LYS A 105 -17.99 13.92 8.74
CA LYS A 105 -16.70 14.60 9.01
C LYS A 105 -15.84 14.70 7.75
N THR A 106 -15.17 15.82 7.59
CA THR A 106 -14.11 16.00 6.60
C THR A 106 -12.80 15.44 7.16
N CYS A 107 -12.15 14.59 6.39
CA CYS A 107 -10.94 13.87 6.80
C CYS A 107 -9.75 14.23 5.92
N VAL A 108 -8.61 14.45 6.55
CA VAL A 108 -7.31 14.63 5.89
C VAL A 108 -6.55 13.32 5.98
N VAL A 109 -6.14 12.79 4.83
CA VAL A 109 -5.35 11.56 4.73
C VAL A 109 -3.99 11.90 4.15
N SER A 110 -2.94 11.46 4.83
CA SER A 110 -1.56 11.55 4.34
C SER A 110 -1.16 10.23 3.68
N GLY A 111 -0.38 10.34 2.60
CA GLY A 111 -0.01 9.18 1.77
C GLY A 111 -0.94 8.98 0.57
N ALA A 112 -0.52 8.14 -0.37
CA ALA A 112 -1.31 7.70 -1.53
C ALA A 112 -0.95 6.26 -1.92
N GLY A 113 -0.37 5.52 -1.00
CA GLY A 113 -0.10 4.08 -1.15
C GLY A 113 -1.29 3.24 -0.69
N ASN A 114 -1.05 1.95 -0.53
CA ASN A 114 -2.07 0.96 -0.16
C ASN A 114 -2.87 1.38 1.08
N VAL A 115 -2.20 1.71 2.17
CA VAL A 115 -2.86 2.07 3.44
C VAL A 115 -3.76 3.30 3.28
N ALA A 116 -3.27 4.36 2.65
CA ALA A 116 -4.03 5.59 2.44
C ALA A 116 -5.24 5.38 1.51
N THR A 117 -5.07 4.61 0.44
CA THR A 117 -6.15 4.28 -0.50
C THR A 117 -7.31 3.57 0.19
N TYR A 118 -7.00 2.51 0.97
CA TYR A 118 -8.03 1.78 1.71
C TYR A 118 -8.54 2.53 2.95
N CYS A 119 -7.75 3.43 3.53
CA CYS A 119 -8.25 4.39 4.52
C CYS A 119 -9.32 5.31 3.91
N CYS A 120 -9.07 5.91 2.76
CA CYS A 120 -10.06 6.71 2.04
C CYS A 120 -11.32 5.91 1.71
N GLU A 121 -11.16 4.68 1.24
CA GLU A 121 -12.29 3.79 0.94
C GLU A 121 -13.17 3.54 2.17
N LYS A 122 -12.56 3.17 3.30
CA LYS A 122 -13.31 2.93 4.54
C LYS A 122 -13.94 4.19 5.10
N LEU A 123 -13.26 5.34 5.06
CA LEU A 123 -13.83 6.62 5.46
C LEU A 123 -15.11 6.94 4.67
N GLN A 124 -15.10 6.74 3.35
CA GLN A 124 -16.31 6.94 2.53
C GLN A 124 -17.42 5.96 2.89
N GLN A 125 -17.10 4.70 3.16
CA GLN A 125 -18.09 3.69 3.57
C GLN A 125 -18.78 4.04 4.89
N VAL A 126 -18.08 4.68 5.83
CA VAL A 126 -18.66 5.12 7.11
C VAL A 126 -19.25 6.53 7.06
N GLY A 127 -19.39 7.12 5.86
CA GLY A 127 -20.03 8.40 5.64
C GLY A 127 -19.15 9.63 5.93
N ALA A 128 -17.84 9.45 6.06
CA ALA A 128 -16.88 10.56 6.13
C ALA A 128 -16.41 10.96 4.73
N LYS A 129 -15.85 12.16 4.61
CA LYS A 129 -15.34 12.71 3.35
C LYS A 129 -13.82 12.91 3.41
N PRO A 130 -13.01 11.98 2.90
CA PRO A 130 -11.58 12.21 2.72
C PRO A 130 -11.37 13.23 1.59
N VAL A 131 -10.60 14.28 1.86
CA VAL A 131 -10.39 15.38 0.90
C VAL A 131 -8.93 15.53 0.47
N THR A 132 -8.00 14.79 1.06
CA THR A 132 -6.58 14.86 0.71
C THR A 132 -5.96 13.49 0.56
N VAL A 133 -4.95 13.41 -0.29
CA VAL A 133 -3.93 12.36 -0.35
C VAL A 133 -2.58 12.99 -0.71
N SER A 134 -1.47 12.39 -0.32
CA SER A 134 -0.13 12.93 -0.59
C SER A 134 0.87 11.86 -1.01
N ASP A 135 1.87 12.24 -1.76
CA ASP A 135 3.06 11.41 -2.03
C ASP A 135 4.34 12.21 -1.77
N SER A 136 5.51 11.64 -2.10
CA SER A 136 6.80 12.31 -1.89
C SER A 136 7.02 13.57 -2.73
N ARG A 137 6.13 13.87 -3.67
CA ARG A 137 6.26 15.02 -4.59
C ARG A 137 5.24 16.12 -4.31
N GLY A 138 4.15 15.81 -3.60
CA GLY A 138 3.12 16.78 -3.31
C GLY A 138 1.82 16.15 -2.81
N MET A 139 0.79 16.96 -2.76
CA MET A 139 -0.52 16.56 -2.26
C MET A 139 -1.64 16.94 -3.20
N ILE A 140 -2.72 16.19 -3.13
CA ILE A 140 -4.02 16.54 -3.69
C ILE A 140 -4.91 17.08 -2.56
N HIS A 141 -5.62 18.15 -2.86
CA HIS A 141 -6.81 18.59 -2.13
C HIS A 141 -8.00 18.60 -3.08
N ASP A 142 -8.98 17.76 -2.81
CA ASP A 142 -10.23 17.69 -3.56
C ASP A 142 -11.41 17.98 -2.60
N PRO A 143 -12.00 19.19 -2.67
CA PRO A 143 -13.08 19.59 -1.75
C PRO A 143 -14.35 18.75 -1.92
N ASP A 144 -14.54 18.12 -3.08
CA ASP A 144 -15.69 17.25 -3.35
C ASP A 144 -15.49 15.83 -2.78
N GLY A 145 -14.27 15.51 -2.36
CA GLY A 145 -13.86 14.23 -1.81
C GLY A 145 -13.06 13.40 -2.81
N ILE A 146 -12.11 12.64 -2.30
CA ILE A 146 -11.22 11.82 -3.13
C ILE A 146 -12.00 10.79 -3.94
N ARG A 147 -11.80 10.77 -5.24
CA ARG A 147 -12.33 9.77 -6.17
C ARG A 147 -11.44 8.53 -6.16
N LEU A 148 -11.92 7.47 -5.51
CA LEU A 148 -11.15 6.24 -5.32
C LEU A 148 -10.84 5.51 -6.63
N ASP A 149 -11.78 5.52 -7.58
CA ASP A 149 -11.60 4.94 -8.91
C ASP A 149 -10.39 5.56 -9.61
N VAL A 150 -10.31 6.90 -9.61
CA VAL A 150 -9.20 7.64 -10.21
C VAL A 150 -7.91 7.46 -9.41
N LEU A 151 -7.98 7.48 -8.07
CA LEU A 151 -6.80 7.28 -7.23
C LEU A 151 -6.17 5.90 -7.48
N LYS A 152 -6.98 4.84 -7.51
CA LYS A 152 -6.52 3.48 -7.81
C LYS A 152 -5.95 3.38 -9.22
N GLN A 153 -6.61 3.97 -10.22
CA GLN A 153 -6.11 4.02 -11.59
C GLN A 153 -4.71 4.65 -11.65
N VAL A 154 -4.53 5.83 -11.05
CA VAL A 154 -3.26 6.57 -11.08
C VAL A 154 -2.17 5.85 -10.30
N LYS A 155 -2.47 5.31 -9.11
CA LYS A 155 -1.44 4.77 -8.21
C LYS A 155 -1.14 3.29 -8.43
N GLU A 156 -2.14 2.48 -8.73
CA GLU A 156 -1.98 1.02 -8.85
C GLU A 156 -1.73 0.60 -10.30
N VAL A 157 -2.43 1.21 -11.27
CA VAL A 157 -2.33 0.84 -12.68
C VAL A 157 -1.25 1.64 -13.40
N GLU A 158 -1.36 2.99 -13.40
CA GLU A 158 -0.43 3.88 -14.10
C GLU A 158 0.90 4.05 -13.33
N ARG A 159 0.90 3.83 -11.99
CA ARG A 159 2.02 4.07 -11.08
C ARG A 159 2.61 5.48 -11.23
N ALA A 160 1.72 6.44 -11.49
CA ALA A 160 2.06 7.82 -11.74
C ALA A 160 2.10 8.68 -10.47
N SER A 161 2.57 9.91 -10.61
CA SER A 161 2.50 10.95 -9.58
C SER A 161 1.05 11.40 -9.37
N LEU A 162 0.75 11.95 -8.18
CA LEU A 162 -0.55 12.53 -7.88
C LEU A 162 -0.91 13.75 -8.74
N SER A 163 0.06 14.41 -9.40
CA SER A 163 -0.24 15.44 -10.41
C SER A 163 -1.17 14.91 -11.51
N ARG A 164 -1.02 13.61 -11.86
CA ARG A 164 -1.88 12.94 -12.84
C ARG A 164 -3.34 12.86 -12.38
N TYR A 165 -3.58 12.71 -11.07
CA TYR A 165 -4.93 12.74 -10.51
C TYR A 165 -5.62 14.09 -10.77
N ALA A 166 -4.90 15.20 -10.54
CA ALA A 166 -5.47 16.54 -10.78
C ALA A 166 -5.77 16.83 -12.27
N GLU A 167 -5.06 16.17 -13.19
CA GLU A 167 -5.38 16.26 -14.63
C GLU A 167 -6.71 15.56 -14.96
N LEU A 168 -7.07 14.52 -14.22
CA LEU A 168 -8.27 13.71 -14.45
C LEU A 168 -9.49 14.19 -13.65
N VAL A 169 -9.28 14.93 -12.57
CA VAL A 169 -10.33 15.40 -11.65
C VAL A 169 -10.29 16.92 -11.55
N PRO A 170 -11.18 17.63 -12.26
CA PRO A 170 -11.14 19.11 -12.34
C PRO A 170 -11.32 19.86 -10.99
N SER A 171 -11.99 19.23 -10.01
CA SER A 171 -12.18 19.80 -8.65
C SER A 171 -10.91 19.70 -7.81
N ALA A 172 -9.99 18.82 -8.18
CA ALA A 172 -8.79 18.54 -7.40
C ALA A 172 -7.68 19.55 -7.69
N LYS A 173 -7.01 20.00 -6.64
CA LYS A 173 -5.83 20.87 -6.73
C LYS A 173 -4.59 20.09 -6.28
N TYR A 174 -3.58 20.05 -7.15
CA TYR A 174 -2.26 19.55 -6.80
C TYR A 174 -1.38 20.68 -6.25
N THR A 175 -0.65 20.38 -5.18
CA THR A 175 0.36 21.28 -4.59
C THR A 175 1.63 20.47 -4.35
N SER A 176 2.75 20.91 -4.92
CA SER A 176 4.10 20.33 -4.74
C SER A 176 4.72 20.81 -3.44
#